data_839796f702b353d7fc3bd1d3cd88874d
#
_entry.id   839796f702b353d7fc3bd1d3cd88874d
#
_cell.length_a   1.000
_cell.length_b   1.000
_cell.length_c   1.000
_cell.angle_alpha   90.00
_cell.angle_beta   90.00
_cell.angle_gamma   90.00
#
_symmetry.space_group_name_H-M   'P 1'
#
loop_
_entity.id
_entity.type
_entity.pdbx_description
1 polymer ?
#
loop_
_entity_poly.entity_id
_entity_poly.type
_entity_poly.pdbx_seq_one_letter_code
_entity_poly.pdbx_strand_id
1 'polypeptide(L)'
;YYNGLNPTINRYEKIIYDMQGRSHTDMWTANHKLASRFFGLAVDQEVSYLLGNGVTFAEKETPNKLCPDFDQEVMAAAREAKIAGVSFGFWDLTHLRVFSLLEFVSLYDEEDGAMKAGIRFWQVAQDKPLRATLYEIDGFTEYFQPQNKDMSVLQEKRSYKLVIRKAEVGETEIYDGGNYPSFPIVPLKNNKRCLSEIVGKRNTIDALDLASSNMVNNVDEGNLIYWVLSNCNGIDDLDDARFIERLKTTHVAHANGDDGAKVESKTIEAPYEGTSSTIDMLKKKLYEDFLAFDSSAISTTSNQSATAIKASYIPLDLKTDKFEAEVTRFIVGILRIAGIDDKPSYT
;
A
#
# COMPACT_ATOMS: atom_id res chain seq x y z
N TYR A 1 3.58 -2.39 -1.15
CA TYR A 1 3.56 -2.54 0.32
C TYR A 1 2.13 -2.35 0.89
N TYR A 2 1.40 -1.32 0.48
CA TYR A 2 0.03 -1.09 0.99
C TYR A 2 -0.90 -2.29 0.74
N ASN A 3 -0.84 -2.86 -0.45
CA ASN A 3 -1.65 -4.03 -0.85
C ASN A 3 -1.02 -5.38 -0.46
N GLY A 4 -0.01 -5.40 0.40
CA GLY A 4 0.70 -6.64 0.74
C GLY A 4 1.62 -7.16 -0.38
N LEU A 5 2.00 -6.29 -1.31
CA LEU A 5 2.96 -6.63 -2.35
C LEU A 5 4.33 -6.08 -1.97
N ASN A 6 5.25 -6.96 -1.61
CA ASN A 6 6.63 -6.59 -1.30
C ASN A 6 7.55 -6.94 -2.48
N PRO A 7 7.98 -5.94 -3.28
CA PRO A 7 8.83 -6.20 -4.44
C PRO A 7 10.20 -6.79 -4.07
N THR A 8 10.72 -6.46 -2.88
CA THR A 8 12.00 -6.97 -2.39
C THR A 8 11.93 -8.48 -2.16
N ILE A 9 10.91 -8.93 -1.41
CA ILE A 9 10.70 -10.35 -1.14
C ILE A 9 10.33 -11.12 -2.41
N ASN A 10 9.49 -10.56 -3.26
CA ASN A 10 9.07 -11.21 -4.50
C ASN A 10 10.24 -11.46 -5.47
N ARG A 11 11.27 -10.59 -5.44
CA ARG A 11 12.49 -10.73 -6.24
C ARG A 11 13.59 -11.55 -5.54
N TYR A 12 13.40 -11.87 -4.26
CA TYR A 12 14.39 -12.63 -3.53
C TYR A 12 14.50 -14.05 -4.10
N GLU A 13 15.71 -14.45 -4.45
CA GLU A 13 16.04 -15.79 -4.95
C GLU A 13 17.10 -16.40 -4.05
N LYS A 14 16.91 -17.67 -3.66
CA LYS A 14 17.96 -18.45 -3.02
C LYS A 14 18.97 -18.85 -4.10
N ILE A 15 20.23 -18.57 -3.85
CA ILE A 15 21.33 -18.90 -4.78
C ILE A 15 22.19 -19.97 -4.13
N ILE A 16 22.45 -21.04 -4.87
CA ILE A 16 23.42 -22.08 -4.54
C ILE A 16 24.58 -22.02 -5.52
N TYR A 17 25.74 -22.47 -5.08
CA TYR A 17 26.94 -22.53 -5.91
C TYR A 17 27.29 -23.98 -6.18
N ASP A 18 27.57 -24.31 -7.44
CA ASP A 18 28.09 -25.62 -7.81
C ASP A 18 29.57 -25.81 -7.39
N MET A 19 30.08 -27.02 -7.60
CA MET A 19 31.48 -27.31 -7.25
C MET A 19 32.51 -26.49 -8.08
N GLN A 20 32.09 -25.88 -9.19
CA GLN A 20 32.90 -24.99 -10.01
C GLN A 20 32.72 -23.50 -9.61
N GLY A 21 31.95 -23.20 -8.56
CA GLY A 21 31.69 -21.85 -8.08
C GLY A 21 30.68 -21.05 -8.94
N ARG A 22 29.93 -21.69 -9.82
CA ARG A 22 28.90 -21.02 -10.63
C ARG A 22 27.60 -20.93 -9.81
N SER A 23 26.94 -19.78 -9.86
CA SER A 23 25.69 -19.55 -9.16
C SER A 23 24.50 -20.13 -9.93
N HIS A 24 23.60 -20.78 -9.21
CA HIS A 24 22.33 -21.29 -9.71
C HIS A 24 21.20 -20.93 -8.76
N THR A 25 20.01 -20.65 -9.29
CA THR A 25 18.83 -20.50 -8.44
C THR A 25 18.50 -21.84 -7.78
N ASP A 26 18.34 -21.85 -6.47
CA ASP A 26 17.94 -23.04 -5.73
C ASP A 26 16.47 -23.35 -6.01
N MET A 27 16.24 -24.45 -6.72
CA MET A 27 14.90 -24.97 -7.02
C MET A 27 14.49 -26.17 -6.15
N TRP A 28 15.36 -26.59 -5.24
CA TRP A 28 15.20 -27.82 -4.47
C TRP A 28 14.66 -27.56 -3.07
N THR A 29 15.01 -26.42 -2.47
CA THR A 29 14.58 -26.04 -1.12
C THR A 29 13.36 -25.14 -1.15
N ALA A 30 12.61 -25.13 -0.05
CA ALA A 30 11.44 -24.28 0.10
C ALA A 30 11.80 -22.78 -0.06
N ASN A 31 11.00 -22.05 -0.82
CA ASN A 31 11.16 -20.62 -1.04
C ASN A 31 9.81 -19.90 -0.96
N HIS A 32 9.13 -20.05 0.19
CA HIS A 32 7.92 -19.32 0.48
C HIS A 32 8.22 -17.83 0.61
N LYS A 33 7.38 -16.99 0.03
CA LYS A 33 7.52 -15.53 0.02
C LYS A 33 6.32 -14.94 0.72
N LEU A 34 6.50 -14.55 1.98
CA LEU A 34 5.47 -13.92 2.79
C LEU A 34 5.65 -12.42 2.75
N ALA A 35 4.66 -11.70 2.26
CA ALA A 35 4.62 -10.25 2.30
C ALA A 35 3.56 -9.80 3.31
N SER A 36 3.96 -9.02 4.29
CA SER A 36 3.04 -8.44 5.28
C SER A 36 2.28 -7.26 4.69
N ARG A 37 1.05 -7.05 5.16
CA ARG A 37 0.27 -5.85 4.88
C ARG A 37 0.41 -4.81 6.01
N PHE A 38 1.55 -4.77 6.69
CA PHE A 38 1.73 -3.91 7.85
C PHE A 38 1.57 -2.42 7.52
N PHE A 39 2.12 -1.98 6.39
CA PHE A 39 1.94 -0.60 5.92
C PHE A 39 0.47 -0.25 5.67
N GLY A 40 -0.28 -1.15 5.03
CA GLY A 40 -1.71 -0.98 4.83
C GLY A 40 -2.48 -0.89 6.14
N LEU A 41 -2.15 -1.76 7.11
CA LEU A 41 -2.75 -1.73 8.45
C LEU A 41 -2.52 -0.37 9.14
N ALA A 42 -1.28 0.13 9.13
CA ALA A 42 -0.94 1.38 9.77
C ALA A 42 -1.65 2.60 9.15
N VAL A 43 -1.76 2.63 7.81
CA VAL A 43 -2.48 3.69 7.08
C VAL A 43 -3.98 3.61 7.33
N ASP A 44 -4.57 2.42 7.19
CA ASP A 44 -6.01 2.22 7.38
C ASP A 44 -6.42 2.53 8.83
N GLN A 45 -5.57 2.18 9.81
CA GLN A 45 -5.82 2.48 11.22
C GLN A 45 -5.87 3.99 11.47
N GLU A 46 -4.89 4.76 10.99
CA GLU A 46 -4.83 6.22 11.19
C GLU A 46 -5.98 6.93 10.47
N VAL A 47 -6.25 6.58 9.21
CA VAL A 47 -7.35 7.19 8.45
C VAL A 47 -8.71 6.86 9.06
N SER A 48 -8.93 5.60 9.50
CA SER A 48 -10.17 5.22 10.16
C SER A 48 -10.32 5.84 11.53
N TYR A 49 -9.23 6.08 12.24
CA TYR A 49 -9.25 6.76 13.54
C TYR A 49 -9.69 8.22 13.39
N LEU A 50 -9.20 8.93 12.36
CA LEU A 50 -9.55 10.32 12.11
C LEU A 50 -10.93 10.49 11.45
N LEU A 51 -11.24 9.70 10.45
CA LEU A 51 -12.36 9.91 9.51
C LEU A 51 -13.44 8.82 9.59
N GLY A 52 -13.29 7.83 10.47
CA GLY A 52 -14.20 6.69 10.53
C GLY A 52 -15.64 7.05 10.92
N ASN A 53 -15.82 8.14 11.64
CA ASN A 53 -17.14 8.68 12.02
C ASN A 53 -17.69 9.72 11.03
N GLY A 54 -16.95 9.96 9.91
CA GLY A 54 -17.29 11.01 8.95
C GLY A 54 -16.83 12.40 9.40
N VAL A 55 -17.10 13.39 8.54
CA VAL A 55 -16.79 14.79 8.76
C VAL A 55 -18.05 15.50 9.21
N THR A 56 -17.99 16.19 10.34
CA THR A 56 -19.09 17.01 10.83
C THR A 56 -18.84 18.49 10.54
N PHE A 57 -19.90 19.26 10.39
CA PHE A 57 -19.86 20.66 10.01
C PHE A 57 -20.63 21.51 11.01
N ALA A 58 -20.24 22.77 11.16
CA ALA A 58 -20.91 23.70 12.06
C ALA A 58 -22.35 23.99 11.58
N GLU A 59 -22.52 24.15 10.25
CA GLU A 59 -23.81 24.40 9.62
C GLU A 59 -24.50 23.07 9.25
N LYS A 60 -25.73 22.84 9.72
CA LYS A 60 -26.51 21.63 9.47
C LYS A 60 -26.84 21.41 7.99
N GLU A 61 -26.85 22.46 7.18
CA GLU A 61 -27.17 22.41 5.75
C GLU A 61 -25.96 22.07 4.87
N THR A 62 -24.75 22.13 5.40
CA THR A 62 -23.53 21.85 4.62
C THR A 62 -23.52 20.43 4.03
N PRO A 63 -23.86 19.36 4.77
CA PRO A 63 -23.90 18.02 4.19
C PRO A 63 -24.86 17.89 3.02
N ASN A 64 -25.98 18.63 3.00
CA ASN A 64 -26.95 18.61 1.91
C ASN A 64 -26.44 19.28 0.62
N LYS A 65 -25.40 20.12 0.73
CA LYS A 65 -24.76 20.78 -0.41
C LYS A 65 -23.58 19.99 -0.97
N LEU A 66 -23.15 18.97 -0.27
CA LEU A 66 -22.06 18.08 -0.65
C LEU A 66 -22.61 16.80 -1.31
N CYS A 67 -21.74 16.06 -1.99
CA CYS A 67 -22.13 14.76 -2.54
C CYS A 67 -22.35 13.73 -1.43
N PRO A 68 -23.23 12.75 -1.63
CA PRO A 68 -23.50 11.71 -0.63
C PRO A 68 -22.30 10.86 -0.24
N ASP A 69 -21.30 10.75 -1.14
CA ASP A 69 -20.06 10.00 -0.98
C ASP A 69 -18.88 10.86 -0.52
N PHE A 70 -19.14 12.12 -0.10
CA PHE A 70 -18.08 13.07 0.28
C PHE A 70 -17.11 12.52 1.33
N ASP A 71 -17.62 11.91 2.39
CA ASP A 71 -16.78 11.34 3.45
C ASP A 71 -15.91 10.20 2.93
N GLN A 72 -16.45 9.36 2.03
CA GLN A 72 -15.70 8.26 1.42
C GLN A 72 -14.57 8.78 0.53
N GLU A 73 -14.84 9.82 -0.24
CA GLU A 73 -13.84 10.47 -1.09
C GLU A 73 -12.75 11.18 -0.25
N VAL A 74 -13.12 11.82 0.86
CA VAL A 74 -12.14 12.40 1.80
C VAL A 74 -11.27 11.30 2.41
N MET A 75 -11.87 10.17 2.81
CA MET A 75 -11.09 9.01 3.30
C MET A 75 -10.17 8.43 2.21
N ALA A 76 -10.63 8.37 0.96
CA ALA A 76 -9.82 7.93 -0.17
C ALA A 76 -8.63 8.90 -0.40
N ALA A 77 -8.88 10.20 -0.38
CA ALA A 77 -7.84 11.22 -0.48
C ALA A 77 -6.81 11.09 0.65
N ALA A 78 -7.26 10.86 1.88
CA ALA A 78 -6.39 10.69 3.04
C ALA A 78 -5.50 9.44 2.91
N ARG A 79 -6.05 8.30 2.46
CA ARG A 79 -5.26 7.08 2.17
C ARG A 79 -4.21 7.32 1.10
N GLU A 80 -4.60 7.91 -0.03
CA GLU A 80 -3.67 8.21 -1.12
C GLU A 80 -2.56 9.16 -0.67
N ALA A 81 -2.89 10.18 0.11
CA ALA A 81 -1.89 11.09 0.67
C ALA A 81 -0.88 10.37 1.58
N LYS A 82 -1.33 9.43 2.42
CA LYS A 82 -0.46 8.61 3.27
C LYS A 82 0.42 7.67 2.43
N ILE A 83 -0.14 7.06 1.40
CA ILE A 83 0.55 6.10 0.53
C ILE A 83 1.59 6.80 -0.36
N ALA A 84 1.20 7.86 -1.05
CA ALA A 84 2.03 8.53 -2.06
C ALA A 84 2.74 9.79 -1.54
N GLY A 85 2.32 10.33 -0.39
CA GLY A 85 2.81 11.57 0.20
C GLY A 85 1.93 12.78 -0.10
N VAL A 86 1.16 12.74 -1.17
CA VAL A 86 0.17 13.76 -1.57
C VAL A 86 -0.92 13.11 -2.42
N SER A 87 -2.13 13.62 -2.30
CA SER A 87 -3.26 13.36 -3.20
C SER A 87 -3.90 14.68 -3.61
N PHE A 88 -4.78 14.66 -4.59
CA PHE A 88 -5.38 15.87 -5.15
C PHE A 88 -6.89 15.71 -5.23
N GLY A 89 -7.63 16.67 -4.68
CA GLY A 89 -9.09 16.70 -4.76
C GLY A 89 -9.55 17.73 -5.78
N PHE A 90 -10.41 17.34 -6.68
CA PHE A 90 -11.07 18.18 -7.68
C PHE A 90 -12.57 18.20 -7.39
N TRP A 91 -13.14 19.40 -7.22
CA TRP A 91 -14.58 19.59 -7.12
C TRP A 91 -15.18 19.82 -8.51
N ASP A 92 -16.02 18.88 -8.97
CA ASP A 92 -16.60 18.93 -10.33
C ASP A 92 -17.99 19.57 -10.38
N LEU A 93 -18.33 20.45 -9.44
CA LEU A 93 -19.61 21.08 -9.16
C LEU A 93 -20.60 20.22 -8.36
N THR A 94 -20.49 18.92 -8.42
CA THR A 94 -21.43 17.97 -7.80
C THR A 94 -20.73 16.94 -6.90
N HIS A 95 -19.52 16.54 -7.27
CA HIS A 95 -18.78 15.47 -6.59
C HIS A 95 -17.34 15.89 -6.32
N LEU A 96 -16.79 15.37 -5.24
CA LEU A 96 -15.35 15.39 -5.00
C LEU A 96 -14.72 14.22 -5.76
N ARG A 97 -13.75 14.51 -6.62
CA ARG A 97 -12.95 13.50 -7.32
C ARG A 97 -11.53 13.52 -6.79
N VAL A 98 -11.01 12.37 -6.45
CA VAL A 98 -9.66 12.21 -5.92
C VAL A 98 -8.74 11.70 -7.01
N PHE A 99 -7.60 12.38 -7.17
CA PHE A 99 -6.54 11.97 -8.10
C PHE A 99 -5.32 11.52 -7.28
N SER A 100 -4.75 10.40 -7.67
CA SER A 100 -3.51 9.90 -7.10
C SER A 100 -2.30 10.62 -7.71
N LEU A 101 -1.16 10.55 -7.04
CA LEU A 101 0.12 11.05 -7.57
C LEU A 101 0.55 10.32 -8.86
N LEU A 102 0.03 9.12 -9.12
CA LEU A 102 0.36 8.34 -10.33
C LEU A 102 -0.38 8.82 -11.57
N GLU A 103 -1.49 9.53 -11.40
CA GLU A 103 -2.31 10.00 -12.51
C GLU A 103 -2.34 11.53 -12.66
N PHE A 104 -1.81 12.28 -11.67
CA PHE A 104 -1.85 13.74 -11.68
C PHE A 104 -0.47 14.36 -11.44
N VAL A 105 -0.08 15.25 -12.35
CA VAL A 105 1.14 16.06 -12.24
C VAL A 105 0.75 17.51 -11.98
N SER A 106 1.12 18.01 -10.82
CA SER A 106 0.91 19.42 -10.45
C SER A 106 1.98 20.31 -11.04
N LEU A 107 1.56 21.46 -11.57
CA LEU A 107 2.43 22.49 -12.10
C LEU A 107 2.37 23.72 -11.19
N TYR A 108 3.53 24.10 -10.69
CA TYR A 108 3.69 25.21 -9.75
C TYR A 108 4.27 26.42 -10.47
N ASP A 109 3.83 27.58 -10.05
CA ASP A 109 4.42 28.83 -10.48
C ASP A 109 5.80 29.00 -9.81
N GLU A 110 6.78 29.48 -10.57
CA GLU A 110 8.15 29.66 -10.09
C GLU A 110 8.30 30.85 -9.13
N GLU A 111 7.40 31.84 -9.20
CA GLU A 111 7.50 33.07 -8.40
C GLU A 111 6.90 32.91 -7.01
N ASP A 112 5.67 32.35 -6.93
CA ASP A 112 4.93 32.25 -5.67
C ASP A 112 4.83 30.82 -5.11
N GLY A 113 5.25 29.81 -5.89
CA GLY A 113 5.16 28.41 -5.51
C GLY A 113 3.73 27.87 -5.39
N ALA A 114 2.75 28.62 -5.91
CA ALA A 114 1.36 28.18 -5.92
C ALA A 114 1.10 27.21 -7.09
N MET A 115 0.22 26.25 -6.87
CA MET A 115 -0.25 25.38 -7.94
C MET A 115 -1.24 26.14 -8.82
N LYS A 116 -0.88 26.42 -10.07
CA LYS A 116 -1.68 27.19 -11.03
C LYS A 116 -2.22 26.35 -12.18
N ALA A 117 -1.65 25.18 -12.42
CA ALA A 117 -2.10 24.23 -13.42
C ALA A 117 -1.80 22.79 -12.98
N GLY A 118 -2.34 21.84 -13.71
CA GLY A 118 -2.03 20.43 -13.51
C GLY A 118 -2.54 19.58 -14.65
N ILE A 119 -1.90 18.45 -14.88
CA ILE A 119 -2.28 17.52 -15.94
C ILE A 119 -2.65 16.18 -15.30
N ARG A 120 -3.85 15.69 -15.59
CA ARG A 120 -4.28 14.35 -15.26
C ARG A 120 -4.14 13.44 -16.46
N PHE A 121 -3.50 12.27 -16.26
CA PHE A 121 -3.40 11.21 -17.25
C PHE A 121 -4.20 10.01 -16.78
N TRP A 122 -4.99 9.44 -17.66
CA TRP A 122 -5.77 8.26 -17.33
C TRP A 122 -6.11 7.42 -18.56
N GLN A 123 -6.27 6.14 -18.34
CA GLN A 123 -6.62 5.16 -19.36
C GLN A 123 -7.70 4.24 -18.81
N VAL A 124 -8.81 4.08 -19.52
CA VAL A 124 -9.95 3.27 -19.05
C VAL A 124 -9.59 1.76 -19.08
N ALA A 125 -8.87 1.34 -20.12
CA ALA A 125 -8.40 -0.03 -20.29
C ALA A 125 -7.16 -0.03 -21.18
N GLN A 126 -6.35 -1.08 -21.09
CA GLN A 126 -5.07 -1.16 -21.80
C GLN A 126 -5.20 -1.04 -23.34
N ASP A 127 -6.34 -1.45 -23.91
CA ASP A 127 -6.66 -1.34 -25.33
C ASP A 127 -7.27 -0.01 -25.76
N LYS A 128 -7.55 0.90 -24.78
CA LYS A 128 -8.17 2.20 -25.02
C LYS A 128 -7.13 3.30 -25.14
N PRO A 129 -7.45 4.41 -25.82
CA PRO A 129 -6.56 5.57 -25.90
C PRO A 129 -6.21 6.11 -24.51
N LEU A 130 -4.96 6.54 -24.34
CA LEU A 130 -4.58 7.35 -23.18
C LEU A 130 -5.27 8.71 -23.30
N ARG A 131 -5.83 9.17 -22.21
CA ARG A 131 -6.45 10.50 -22.11
C ARG A 131 -5.63 11.36 -21.16
N ALA A 132 -5.59 12.66 -21.47
CA ALA A 132 -5.04 13.64 -20.56
C ALA A 132 -5.97 14.86 -20.49
N THR A 133 -6.04 15.47 -19.31
CA THR A 133 -6.77 16.71 -19.10
C THR A 133 -5.83 17.71 -18.46
N LEU A 134 -5.58 18.83 -19.15
CA LEU A 134 -4.87 19.97 -18.62
C LEU A 134 -5.87 20.87 -17.91
N TYR A 135 -5.68 21.04 -16.61
CA TYR A 135 -6.45 21.96 -15.77
C TYR A 135 -5.66 23.25 -15.61
N GLU A 136 -6.31 24.39 -15.84
CA GLU A 136 -5.78 25.74 -15.66
C GLU A 136 -6.78 26.58 -14.86
N ILE A 137 -6.42 27.76 -14.43
CA ILE A 137 -7.33 28.62 -13.64
C ILE A 137 -8.55 29.09 -14.44
N ASP A 138 -8.38 29.25 -15.74
CA ASP A 138 -9.36 29.80 -16.68
C ASP A 138 -10.06 28.73 -17.54
N GLY A 139 -9.91 27.44 -17.20
CA GLY A 139 -10.57 26.34 -17.88
C GLY A 139 -9.75 25.09 -17.98
N PHE A 140 -10.21 24.11 -18.76
CA PHE A 140 -9.52 22.86 -18.98
C PHE A 140 -9.56 22.45 -20.45
N THR A 141 -8.52 21.74 -20.88
CA THR A 141 -8.35 21.20 -22.24
C THR A 141 -8.23 19.69 -22.16
N GLU A 142 -8.97 18.99 -23.01
CA GLU A 142 -8.93 17.52 -23.05
C GLU A 142 -8.10 17.04 -24.25
N TYR A 143 -7.25 16.05 -23.99
CA TYR A 143 -6.38 15.41 -24.98
C TYR A 143 -6.63 13.91 -25.02
N PHE A 144 -6.31 13.31 -26.14
CA PHE A 144 -6.29 11.87 -26.30
C PHE A 144 -5.12 11.41 -27.17
N GLN A 145 -4.62 10.22 -26.88
CA GLN A 145 -3.56 9.59 -27.65
C GLN A 145 -4.04 8.25 -28.16
N PRO A 146 -4.37 8.13 -29.47
CA PRO A 146 -4.63 6.83 -30.07
C PRO A 146 -3.38 5.94 -30.04
N GLN A 147 -3.55 4.61 -30.10
CA GLN A 147 -2.42 3.68 -30.14
C GLN A 147 -1.44 4.06 -31.27
N ASN A 148 -0.16 4.17 -30.92
CA ASN A 148 0.96 4.47 -31.85
C ASN A 148 0.85 5.81 -32.58
N LYS A 149 0.17 6.79 -32.03
CA LYS A 149 0.09 8.15 -32.58
C LYS A 149 0.41 9.18 -31.48
N ASP A 150 0.72 10.39 -31.93
CA ASP A 150 0.95 11.51 -31.02
C ASP A 150 -0.35 11.93 -30.31
N MET A 151 -0.20 12.58 -29.17
CA MET A 151 -1.30 13.14 -28.42
C MET A 151 -1.90 14.31 -29.20
N SER A 152 -3.21 14.34 -29.32
CA SER A 152 -3.97 15.37 -30.02
C SER A 152 -5.07 15.95 -29.12
N VAL A 153 -5.51 17.16 -29.43
CA VAL A 153 -6.60 17.80 -28.72
C VAL A 153 -7.89 17.05 -29.03
N LEU A 154 -8.56 16.56 -28.02
CA LEU A 154 -9.90 15.99 -28.11
C LEU A 154 -10.96 17.08 -28.06
N GLN A 155 -10.77 18.00 -27.12
CA GLN A 155 -11.63 19.16 -26.94
C GLN A 155 -10.80 20.38 -26.59
N GLU A 156 -11.02 21.47 -27.29
CA GLU A 156 -10.38 22.75 -27.00
C GLU A 156 -10.78 23.28 -25.63
N LYS A 157 -10.02 24.25 -25.14
CA LYS A 157 -10.19 24.84 -23.81
C LYS A 157 -11.62 25.34 -23.61
N ARG A 158 -12.22 24.90 -22.51
CA ARG A 158 -13.55 25.32 -22.07
C ARG A 158 -13.56 25.64 -20.58
N SER A 159 -14.50 26.47 -20.16
CA SER A 159 -14.69 26.80 -18.76
C SER A 159 -15.26 25.62 -17.96
N TYR A 160 -15.04 25.65 -16.64
CA TYR A 160 -15.47 24.57 -15.73
C TYR A 160 -17.00 24.52 -15.56
N LYS A 161 -17.67 25.66 -15.58
CA LYS A 161 -19.10 25.76 -15.37
C LYS A 161 -19.80 25.90 -16.71
N LEU A 162 -20.48 24.86 -17.14
CA LEU A 162 -21.31 24.89 -18.35
C LEU A 162 -22.77 24.92 -17.93
N VAL A 163 -23.49 25.95 -18.39
CA VAL A 163 -24.92 26.06 -18.17
C VAL A 163 -25.65 25.51 -19.40
N ILE A 164 -26.37 24.41 -19.21
CA ILE A 164 -27.17 23.80 -20.25
C ILE A 164 -28.62 24.30 -20.09
N ARG A 165 -29.12 25.04 -21.06
CA ARG A 165 -30.53 25.43 -21.14
C ARG A 165 -31.20 24.59 -22.22
N LYS A 166 -32.33 23.97 -21.89
CA LYS A 166 -33.23 23.38 -22.89
C LYS A 166 -34.08 24.51 -23.45
N ALA A 167 -33.89 24.82 -24.73
CA ALA A 167 -34.78 25.73 -25.42
C ALA A 167 -36.17 25.04 -25.62
N GLU A 168 -37.26 25.83 -25.70
CA GLU A 168 -38.62 25.33 -25.86
C GLU A 168 -38.82 24.53 -27.14
N VAL A 169 -37.93 24.60 -28.10
CA VAL A 169 -38.00 23.96 -29.44
C VAL A 169 -36.97 22.83 -29.61
N GLY A 170 -36.57 22.15 -28.52
CA GLY A 170 -35.80 20.90 -28.65
C GLY A 170 -34.30 21.06 -28.93
N GLU A 171 -33.76 22.25 -29.08
CA GLU A 171 -32.34 22.53 -29.18
C GLU A 171 -31.74 22.78 -27.79
N THR A 172 -30.59 22.18 -27.53
CA THR A 172 -29.86 22.38 -26.28
C THR A 172 -28.85 23.51 -26.47
N GLU A 173 -29.06 24.65 -25.82
CA GLU A 173 -28.11 25.75 -25.81
C GLU A 173 -27.15 25.56 -24.64
N ILE A 174 -25.84 25.63 -24.92
CA ILE A 174 -24.78 25.56 -23.93
C ILE A 174 -24.18 26.96 -23.77
N TYR A 175 -24.27 27.51 -22.57
CA TYR A 175 -23.69 28.77 -22.21
C TYR A 175 -22.45 28.57 -21.32
N ASP A 176 -21.47 29.44 -21.51
CA ASP A 176 -20.33 29.56 -20.63
C ASP A 176 -20.79 30.13 -19.26
N GLY A 177 -20.73 29.31 -18.23
CA GLY A 177 -21.06 29.68 -16.84
C GLY A 177 -19.87 30.24 -16.07
N GLY A 178 -18.71 30.37 -16.70
CA GLY A 178 -17.47 30.86 -16.10
C GLY A 178 -16.67 29.80 -15.38
N ASN A 179 -15.70 30.27 -14.63
CA ASN A 179 -14.72 29.44 -13.94
C ASN A 179 -14.88 29.50 -12.40
N TYR A 180 -14.08 28.75 -11.72
CA TYR A 180 -13.95 28.87 -10.25
C TYR A 180 -13.18 30.13 -9.88
N PRO A 181 -13.36 30.65 -8.65
CA PRO A 181 -12.65 31.85 -8.20
C PRO A 181 -11.15 31.60 -7.96
N SER A 182 -10.74 30.34 -7.89
CA SER A 182 -9.35 29.90 -7.72
C SER A 182 -9.14 28.59 -8.47
N PHE A 183 -7.89 28.12 -8.55
CA PHE A 183 -7.58 26.84 -9.15
C PHE A 183 -8.39 25.70 -8.46
N PRO A 184 -9.13 24.86 -9.21
CA PRO A 184 -10.16 23.98 -8.64
C PRO A 184 -9.63 22.67 -8.07
N ILE A 185 -8.32 22.50 -7.99
CA ILE A 185 -7.70 21.29 -7.43
C ILE A 185 -6.95 21.65 -6.16
N VAL A 186 -7.25 20.93 -5.08
CA VAL A 186 -6.67 21.13 -3.76
C VAL A 186 -5.77 19.95 -3.42
N PRO A 187 -4.49 20.18 -3.07
CA PRO A 187 -3.62 19.09 -2.61
C PRO A 187 -3.90 18.74 -1.14
N LEU A 188 -4.01 17.45 -0.84
CA LEU A 188 -3.92 16.90 0.50
C LEU A 188 -2.53 16.31 0.70
N LYS A 189 -1.75 16.89 1.61
CA LYS A 189 -0.37 16.48 1.89
C LYS A 189 -0.34 15.57 3.11
N ASN A 190 0.43 14.48 3.05
CA ASN A 190 0.71 13.69 4.25
C ASN A 190 1.53 14.49 5.28
N ASN A 191 2.46 15.26 4.78
CA ASN A 191 3.33 16.12 5.59
C ASN A 191 3.88 17.27 4.73
N LYS A 192 4.54 18.24 5.36
CA LYS A 192 5.11 19.41 4.68
C LYS A 192 6.07 19.07 3.52
N ARG A 193 6.71 17.90 3.57
CA ARG A 193 7.67 17.44 2.54
C ARG A 193 7.03 16.56 1.47
N CYS A 194 5.73 16.31 1.54
CA CYS A 194 4.99 15.40 0.65
C CYS A 194 5.62 14.00 0.56
N LEU A 195 6.11 13.47 1.69
CA LEU A 195 6.70 12.14 1.74
C LEU A 195 5.67 11.11 2.16
N SER A 196 5.73 9.96 1.50
CA SER A 196 4.96 8.77 1.87
C SER A 196 5.24 8.35 3.31
N GLU A 197 4.25 7.81 3.99
CA GLU A 197 4.36 7.32 5.37
C GLU A 197 5.33 6.13 5.51
N ILE A 198 5.62 5.41 4.43
CA ILE A 198 6.56 4.28 4.43
C ILE A 198 8.03 4.70 4.47
N VAL A 199 8.32 5.98 4.17
CA VAL A 199 9.71 6.47 4.09
C VAL A 199 10.42 6.30 5.44
N GLY A 200 11.59 5.66 5.40
CA GLY A 200 12.40 5.32 6.57
C GLY A 200 11.99 4.03 7.29
N LYS A 201 10.87 3.40 6.92
CA LYS A 201 10.32 2.19 7.58
C LYS A 201 10.36 0.95 6.69
N ARG A 202 10.57 1.15 5.38
CA ARG A 202 10.57 0.10 4.36
C ARG A 202 11.52 -1.06 4.70
N ASN A 203 12.74 -0.76 5.10
CA ASN A 203 13.75 -1.78 5.38
C ASN A 203 13.34 -2.68 6.56
N THR A 204 12.62 -2.14 7.54
CA THR A 204 12.10 -2.92 8.66
C THR A 204 10.99 -3.87 8.22
N ILE A 205 10.13 -3.43 7.29
CA ILE A 205 9.11 -4.30 6.68
C ILE A 205 9.78 -5.41 5.87
N ASP A 206 10.77 -5.07 5.06
CA ASP A 206 11.52 -6.06 4.27
C ASP A 206 12.21 -7.11 5.17
N ALA A 207 12.79 -6.67 6.29
CA ALA A 207 13.40 -7.56 7.26
C ALA A 207 12.38 -8.48 7.95
N LEU A 208 11.21 -7.96 8.32
CA LEU A 208 10.12 -8.74 8.89
C LEU A 208 9.63 -9.81 7.91
N ASP A 209 9.39 -9.43 6.66
CA ASP A 209 8.89 -10.33 5.63
C ASP A 209 9.92 -11.43 5.30
N LEU A 210 11.21 -11.07 5.24
CA LEU A 210 12.28 -12.04 5.04
C LEU A 210 12.40 -13.02 6.21
N ALA A 211 12.40 -12.52 7.45
CA ALA A 211 12.47 -13.39 8.64
C ALA A 211 11.27 -14.33 8.74
N SER A 212 10.07 -13.83 8.43
CA SER A 212 8.84 -14.62 8.41
C SER A 212 8.88 -15.67 7.30
N SER A 213 9.34 -15.32 6.11
CA SER A 213 9.51 -16.25 4.98
C SER A 213 10.51 -17.35 5.32
N ASN A 214 11.66 -16.98 5.90
CA ASN A 214 12.68 -17.95 6.30
C ASN A 214 12.18 -18.88 7.42
N MET A 215 11.37 -18.39 8.34
CA MET A 215 10.80 -19.24 9.38
C MET A 215 9.89 -20.33 8.79
N VAL A 216 9.04 -19.99 7.83
CA VAL A 216 8.19 -20.97 7.13
C VAL A 216 9.03 -21.92 6.29
N ASN A 217 10.04 -21.43 5.59
CA ASN A 217 10.97 -22.27 4.82
C ASN A 217 11.71 -23.26 5.73
N ASN A 218 12.15 -22.82 6.90
CA ASN A 218 12.83 -23.68 7.88
C ASN A 218 11.89 -24.76 8.46
N VAL A 219 10.59 -24.44 8.62
CA VAL A 219 9.60 -25.44 9.03
C VAL A 219 9.44 -26.53 7.96
N ASP A 220 9.35 -26.15 6.68
CA ASP A 220 9.26 -27.09 5.58
C ASP A 220 10.54 -27.94 5.45
N GLU A 221 11.70 -27.32 5.53
CA GLU A 221 12.99 -28.01 5.48
C GLU A 221 13.24 -28.89 6.71
N GLY A 222 12.79 -28.47 7.90
CA GLY A 222 12.89 -29.23 9.14
C GLY A 222 12.07 -30.52 9.13
N ASN A 223 11.09 -30.61 8.23
CA ASN A 223 10.33 -31.87 8.00
C ASN A 223 11.08 -32.85 7.08
N LEU A 224 12.19 -32.43 6.44
CA LEU A 224 13.02 -33.28 5.62
C LEU A 224 13.93 -34.12 6.53
N ILE A 225 13.92 -35.41 6.31
CA ILE A 225 14.79 -36.37 7.01
C ILE A 225 15.96 -36.66 6.11
N TYR A 226 17.15 -36.28 6.56
CA TYR A 226 18.41 -36.64 5.88
C TYR A 226 18.91 -38.00 6.41
N TRP A 227 19.18 -38.88 5.50
CA TRP A 227 19.72 -40.22 5.83
C TRP A 227 21.22 -40.22 5.60
N VAL A 228 21.99 -40.51 6.64
CA VAL A 228 23.44 -40.64 6.57
C VAL A 228 23.76 -42.13 6.54
N LEU A 229 24.27 -42.58 5.40
CA LEU A 229 24.75 -43.92 5.18
C LEU A 229 26.27 -43.94 5.45
N SER A 230 26.71 -44.72 6.44
CA SER A 230 28.12 -44.83 6.79
C SER A 230 28.60 -46.25 6.62
N ASN A 231 29.79 -46.42 6.01
CA ASN A 231 30.41 -47.71 5.75
C ASN A 231 29.59 -48.70 4.91
N CYS A 232 28.75 -48.19 4.01
CA CYS A 232 27.97 -48.98 3.07
C CYS A 232 28.79 -49.15 1.80
N ASN A 233 29.65 -50.16 1.72
CA ASN A 233 30.48 -50.42 0.57
C ASN A 233 29.66 -50.94 -0.61
N GLY A 234 29.90 -50.36 -1.82
CA GLY A 234 29.31 -50.86 -3.08
C GLY A 234 27.93 -50.32 -3.41
N ILE A 235 27.49 -49.23 -2.74
CA ILE A 235 26.27 -48.51 -3.08
C ILE A 235 26.60 -47.47 -4.16
N ASP A 236 25.91 -47.56 -5.31
CA ASP A 236 25.96 -46.52 -6.36
C ASP A 236 24.72 -45.61 -6.28
N ASP A 237 24.69 -44.55 -7.07
CA ASP A 237 23.60 -43.55 -7.12
C ASP A 237 22.22 -44.19 -7.40
N LEU A 238 22.19 -45.34 -8.06
CA LEU A 238 20.95 -46.06 -8.35
C LEU A 238 20.44 -46.85 -7.15
N ASP A 239 21.34 -47.35 -6.36
CA ASP A 239 21.03 -48.05 -5.10
C ASP A 239 20.58 -47.07 -4.03
N ASP A 240 21.13 -45.86 -3.98
CA ASP A 240 20.67 -44.76 -3.14
C ASP A 240 19.23 -44.37 -3.46
N ALA A 241 18.88 -44.21 -4.73
CA ALA A 241 17.52 -43.93 -5.15
C ALA A 241 16.53 -45.01 -4.75
N ARG A 242 16.90 -46.30 -4.94
CA ARG A 242 16.09 -47.45 -4.53
C ARG A 242 15.97 -47.58 -3.00
N PHE A 243 17.02 -47.23 -2.27
CA PHE A 243 17.01 -47.20 -0.80
C PHE A 243 16.00 -46.17 -0.30
N ILE A 244 16.02 -44.94 -0.85
CA ILE A 244 15.08 -43.84 -0.50
C ILE A 244 13.65 -44.24 -0.88
N GLU A 245 13.42 -44.86 -2.02
CA GLU A 245 12.11 -45.33 -2.45
C GLU A 245 11.54 -46.41 -1.50
N ARG A 246 12.34 -47.38 -1.11
CA ARG A 246 11.97 -48.40 -0.12
C ARG A 246 11.67 -47.80 1.23
N LEU A 247 12.49 -46.85 1.66
CA LEU A 247 12.29 -46.18 2.95
C LEU A 247 10.97 -45.40 2.99
N LYS A 248 10.61 -44.73 1.90
CA LYS A 248 9.34 -44.01 1.78
C LYS A 248 8.12 -44.92 1.71
N THR A 249 8.27 -46.12 1.15
CA THR A 249 7.16 -47.09 0.98
C THR A 249 6.98 -48.04 2.17
N THR A 250 8.07 -48.52 2.73
CA THR A 250 8.02 -49.55 3.79
C THR A 250 8.34 -49.01 5.17
N HIS A 251 8.90 -47.79 5.26
CA HIS A 251 9.41 -47.19 6.50
C HIS A 251 10.48 -48.03 7.21
N VAL A 252 11.12 -48.96 6.50
CA VAL A 252 12.17 -49.83 7.03
C VAL A 252 13.41 -49.70 6.18
N ALA A 253 14.55 -49.44 6.81
CA ALA A 253 15.87 -49.41 6.19
C ALA A 253 16.72 -50.58 6.68
N HIS A 254 17.38 -51.27 5.76
CA HIS A 254 18.38 -52.29 6.06
C HIS A 254 19.74 -51.78 5.61
N ALA A 255 20.69 -51.69 6.51
CA ALA A 255 22.08 -51.41 6.14
C ALA A 255 22.77 -52.74 5.80
N ASN A 256 23.10 -52.93 4.52
CA ASN A 256 23.92 -54.07 4.08
C ASN A 256 25.36 -53.56 3.93
N GLY A 257 26.26 -54.03 4.79
CA GLY A 257 27.67 -53.65 4.73
C GLY A 257 28.48 -54.49 5.76
N ASP A 258 29.81 -54.32 5.70
CA ASP A 258 30.72 -54.94 6.67
C ASP A 258 30.47 -54.44 8.10
N ASP A 259 31.09 -55.09 9.10
CA ASP A 259 30.97 -54.73 10.51
C ASP A 259 31.13 -53.22 10.74
N GLY A 260 30.01 -52.52 11.08
CA GLY A 260 29.98 -51.08 11.31
C GLY A 260 29.10 -50.27 10.35
N ALA A 261 28.36 -50.89 9.41
CA ALA A 261 27.40 -50.19 8.58
C ALA A 261 26.29 -49.54 9.46
N LYS A 262 26.07 -48.26 9.31
CA LYS A 262 25.08 -47.48 10.07
C LYS A 262 24.22 -46.65 9.16
N VAL A 263 22.95 -46.60 9.48
CA VAL A 263 21.97 -45.66 8.88
C VAL A 263 21.49 -44.76 10.01
N GLU A 264 21.78 -43.47 9.89
CA GLU A 264 21.35 -42.47 10.85
C GLU A 264 20.42 -41.48 10.16
N SER A 265 19.30 -41.16 10.78
CA SER A 265 18.45 -40.06 10.37
C SER A 265 18.91 -38.77 11.05
N LYS A 266 19.05 -37.73 10.28
CA LYS A 266 19.30 -36.38 10.80
C LYS A 266 18.22 -35.44 10.34
N THR A 267 17.72 -34.61 11.24
CA THR A 267 16.83 -33.51 10.96
C THR A 267 17.61 -32.20 11.16
N ILE A 268 17.26 -31.17 10.42
CA ILE A 268 17.84 -29.86 10.62
C ILE A 268 17.12 -29.18 11.77
N GLU A 269 17.84 -28.92 12.87
CA GLU A 269 17.33 -28.07 13.94
C GLU A 269 17.49 -26.61 13.55
N ALA A 270 16.39 -25.95 13.19
CA ALA A 270 16.37 -24.53 12.93
C ALA A 270 16.25 -23.73 14.25
N PRO A 271 16.84 -22.52 14.35
CA PRO A 271 16.79 -21.70 15.56
C PRO A 271 15.41 -20.99 15.70
N TYR A 272 14.36 -21.78 15.91
CA TYR A 272 12.97 -21.30 15.94
C TYR A 272 12.73 -20.19 16.99
N GLU A 273 13.25 -20.36 18.20
CA GLU A 273 13.09 -19.38 19.29
C GLU A 273 13.74 -18.04 18.96
N GLY A 274 14.98 -18.07 18.42
CA GLY A 274 15.68 -16.86 18.01
C GLY A 274 14.98 -16.15 16.86
N THR A 275 14.47 -16.91 15.89
CA THR A 275 13.74 -16.34 14.74
C THR A 275 12.41 -15.75 15.18
N SER A 276 11.64 -16.43 16.03
CA SER A 276 10.38 -15.91 16.58
C SER A 276 10.60 -14.63 17.37
N SER A 277 11.60 -14.60 18.25
CA SER A 277 11.97 -13.41 19.04
C SER A 277 12.36 -12.23 18.12
N THR A 278 13.05 -12.50 17.02
CA THR A 278 13.41 -11.47 16.03
C THR A 278 12.17 -10.93 15.32
N ILE A 279 11.25 -11.80 14.91
CA ILE A 279 9.98 -11.40 14.27
C ILE A 279 9.18 -10.51 15.23
N ASP A 280 9.07 -10.88 16.50
CA ASP A 280 8.33 -10.11 17.51
C ASP A 280 8.99 -8.73 17.75
N MET A 281 10.31 -8.67 17.82
CA MET A 281 11.06 -7.42 17.92
C MET A 281 10.81 -6.51 16.71
N LEU A 282 10.83 -7.05 15.49
CA LEU A 282 10.59 -6.29 14.26
C LEU A 282 9.15 -5.78 14.19
N LYS A 283 8.16 -6.61 14.59
CA LYS A 283 6.77 -6.17 14.68
C LYS A 283 6.61 -5.02 15.67
N LYS A 284 7.15 -5.16 16.87
CA LYS A 284 7.11 -4.10 17.90
C LYS A 284 7.74 -2.82 17.37
N LYS A 285 8.92 -2.91 16.76
CA LYS A 285 9.59 -1.77 16.14
C LYS A 285 8.72 -1.11 15.07
N LEU A 286 8.01 -1.86 14.25
CA LEU A 286 7.11 -1.30 13.24
C LEU A 286 5.93 -0.55 13.87
N TYR A 287 5.30 -1.09 14.93
CA TYR A 287 4.26 -0.36 15.66
C TYR A 287 4.79 0.95 16.25
N GLU A 288 5.99 0.95 16.79
CA GLU A 288 6.65 2.17 17.31
C GLU A 288 6.99 3.16 16.17
N ASP A 289 7.57 2.70 15.07
CA ASP A 289 7.98 3.54 13.93
C ASP A 289 6.77 4.17 13.20
N PHE A 290 5.65 3.45 13.12
CA PHE A 290 4.41 3.95 12.54
C PHE A 290 3.53 4.71 13.54
N LEU A 291 3.87 4.71 14.83
CA LEU A 291 3.00 5.19 15.92
C LEU A 291 1.61 4.57 15.85
N ALA A 292 1.56 3.29 15.44
CA ALA A 292 0.32 2.54 15.26
C ALA A 292 -0.07 1.84 16.58
N PHE A 293 -1.35 1.62 16.74
CA PHE A 293 -1.88 0.94 17.92
C PHE A 293 -1.75 -0.58 17.76
N ASP A 294 -1.06 -1.22 18.70
CA ASP A 294 -0.93 -2.68 18.77
C ASP A 294 -2.02 -3.29 19.67
N SER A 295 -3.07 -3.83 19.05
CA SER A 295 -4.15 -4.49 19.78
C SER A 295 -3.71 -5.80 20.46
N SER A 296 -2.63 -6.44 20.00
CA SER A 296 -2.14 -7.70 20.59
C SER A 296 -1.54 -7.46 21.99
N ALA A 297 -0.95 -6.29 22.21
CA ALA A 297 -0.41 -5.90 23.51
C ALA A 297 -1.48 -5.80 24.60
N ILE A 298 -2.73 -5.48 24.24
CA ILE A 298 -3.85 -5.44 25.19
C ILE A 298 -4.35 -6.84 25.53
N SER A 299 -4.40 -7.76 24.58
CA SER A 299 -4.96 -9.09 24.77
C SER A 299 -4.11 -9.99 25.69
N THR A 300 -2.82 -9.68 25.82
CA THR A 300 -1.88 -10.48 26.63
C THR A 300 -1.92 -10.16 28.12
N THR A 301 -2.58 -9.08 28.53
CA THR A 301 -2.65 -8.65 29.95
C THR A 301 -4.09 -8.74 30.45
N SER A 302 -4.38 -9.70 31.33
CA SER A 302 -5.72 -10.03 31.81
C SER A 302 -6.39 -8.96 32.69
N ASN A 303 -5.74 -7.85 33.05
CA ASN A 303 -6.27 -6.80 33.93
C ASN A 303 -5.79 -5.39 33.56
N GLN A 304 -5.96 -4.97 32.30
CA GLN A 304 -5.64 -3.59 31.94
C GLN A 304 -6.76 -2.64 32.41
N SER A 305 -6.37 -1.57 33.11
CA SER A 305 -7.28 -0.48 33.44
C SER A 305 -7.68 0.32 32.19
N ALA A 306 -8.88 0.91 32.20
CA ALA A 306 -9.31 1.80 31.11
C ALA A 306 -8.30 2.94 30.84
N THR A 307 -7.56 3.38 31.88
CA THR A 307 -6.50 4.39 31.78
C THR A 307 -5.29 3.86 30.99
N ALA A 308 -4.89 2.59 31.19
CA ALA A 308 -3.79 1.98 30.46
C ALA A 308 -4.14 1.80 28.96
N ILE A 309 -5.39 1.41 28.67
CA ILE A 309 -5.89 1.31 27.31
C ILE A 309 -5.88 2.69 26.63
N LYS A 310 -6.38 3.74 27.30
CA LYS A 310 -6.31 5.11 26.77
C LYS A 310 -4.86 5.56 26.52
N ALA A 311 -3.95 5.25 27.44
CA ALA A 311 -2.55 5.61 27.29
C ALA A 311 -1.89 4.95 26.07
N SER A 312 -2.32 3.76 25.66
CA SER A 312 -1.78 3.07 24.49
C SER A 312 -2.18 3.71 23.14
N TYR A 313 -3.23 4.54 23.11
CA TYR A 313 -3.64 5.31 21.93
C TYR A 313 -2.89 6.64 21.79
N ILE A 314 -2.22 7.15 22.82
CA ILE A 314 -1.54 8.46 22.77
C ILE A 314 -0.61 8.64 21.57
N PRO A 315 0.22 7.66 21.17
CA PRO A 315 1.08 7.83 20.01
C PRO A 315 0.28 8.01 18.71
N LEU A 316 -0.83 7.29 18.57
CA LEU A 316 -1.74 7.42 17.43
C LEU A 316 -2.46 8.77 17.44
N ASP A 317 -2.94 9.22 18.61
CA ASP A 317 -3.56 10.55 18.78
C ASP A 317 -2.62 11.66 18.29
N LEU A 318 -1.41 11.71 18.84
CA LEU A 318 -0.41 12.74 18.48
C LEU A 318 -0.02 12.73 17.00
N LYS A 319 -0.04 11.57 16.38
CA LYS A 319 0.21 11.44 14.94
C LYS A 319 -0.97 11.96 14.15
N THR A 320 -2.17 11.58 14.54
CA THR A 320 -3.43 11.93 13.88
C THR A 320 -3.70 13.43 13.96
N ASP A 321 -3.45 14.08 15.10
CA ASP A 321 -3.60 15.55 15.29
C ASP A 321 -2.80 16.35 14.23
N LYS A 322 -1.61 15.89 13.90
CA LYS A 322 -0.79 16.54 12.87
C LYS A 322 -1.39 16.40 11.48
N PHE A 323 -1.95 15.24 11.18
CA PHE A 323 -2.55 14.97 9.89
C PHE A 323 -3.94 15.64 9.77
N GLU A 324 -4.69 15.75 10.86
CA GLU A 324 -5.97 16.46 10.94
C GLU A 324 -5.86 17.88 10.39
N ALA A 325 -4.78 18.60 10.74
CA ALA A 325 -4.56 19.95 10.23
C ALA A 325 -4.45 20.01 8.69
N GLU A 326 -3.84 19.01 8.06
CA GLU A 326 -3.74 18.95 6.60
C GLU A 326 -5.08 18.54 5.96
N VAL A 327 -5.80 17.59 6.57
CA VAL A 327 -7.16 17.20 6.14
C VAL A 327 -8.13 18.38 6.26
N THR A 328 -8.05 19.14 7.35
CA THR A 328 -8.86 20.35 7.54
C THR A 328 -8.59 21.39 6.46
N ARG A 329 -7.31 21.64 6.13
CA ARG A 329 -6.96 22.56 5.01
C ARG A 329 -7.51 22.09 3.68
N PHE A 330 -7.43 20.80 3.42
CA PHE A 330 -7.95 20.18 2.21
C PHE A 330 -9.47 20.37 2.11
N ILE A 331 -10.22 20.01 3.15
CA ILE A 331 -11.69 20.15 3.17
C ILE A 331 -12.10 21.60 3.03
N VAL A 332 -11.50 22.53 3.81
CA VAL A 332 -11.78 23.96 3.69
C VAL A 332 -11.46 24.49 2.29
N GLY A 333 -10.41 23.98 1.64
CA GLY A 333 -10.09 24.30 0.25
C GLY A 333 -11.20 23.86 -0.71
N ILE A 334 -11.70 22.64 -0.57
CA ILE A 334 -12.81 22.11 -1.38
C ILE A 334 -14.10 22.89 -1.11
N LEU A 335 -14.45 23.16 0.15
CA LEU A 335 -15.64 23.95 0.51
C LEU A 335 -15.60 25.35 -0.12
N ARG A 336 -14.44 26.01 -0.10
CA ARG A 336 -14.24 27.32 -0.75
C ARG A 336 -14.50 27.27 -2.24
N ILE A 337 -14.01 26.22 -2.93
CA ILE A 337 -14.25 26.03 -4.37
C ILE A 337 -15.74 25.75 -4.63
N ALA A 338 -16.39 24.98 -3.75
CA ALA A 338 -17.83 24.71 -3.81
C ALA A 338 -18.69 25.95 -3.45
N GLY A 339 -18.09 27.04 -2.94
CA GLY A 339 -18.82 28.25 -2.53
C GLY A 339 -19.50 28.09 -1.17
N ILE A 340 -19.03 27.19 -0.31
CA ILE A 340 -19.54 26.90 1.02
C ILE A 340 -18.56 27.50 2.04
N ASP A 341 -19.05 28.33 2.93
CA ASP A 341 -18.26 28.90 4.04
C ASP A 341 -18.61 28.15 5.33
N ASP A 342 -17.83 27.12 5.62
CA ASP A 342 -17.99 26.31 6.83
C ASP A 342 -16.64 25.71 7.27
N LYS A 343 -16.62 25.12 8.46
CA LYS A 343 -15.44 24.47 9.03
C LYS A 343 -15.74 23.02 9.40
N PRO A 344 -14.89 22.07 8.97
CA PRO A 344 -15.01 20.68 9.38
C PRO A 344 -14.61 20.50 10.86
N SER A 345 -15.19 19.50 11.50
CA SER A 345 -14.79 18.98 12.80
C SER A 345 -14.87 17.46 12.80
N TYR A 346 -14.11 16.81 13.66
CA TYR A 346 -13.95 15.36 13.72
C TYR A 346 -14.35 14.87 15.12
N THR A 347 -14.92 13.68 15.23
CA THR A 347 -15.39 13.08 16.50
C THR A 347 -14.75 11.71 16.76
#